data_ef504edbcf3693eb5670f97b0041b288
#
_entry.id   ef504edbcf3693eb5670f97b0041b288
#
_cell.length_a   1.000
_cell.length_b   1.000
_cell.length_c   1.000
_cell.angle_alpha   90.00
_cell.angle_beta   90.00
_cell.angle_gamma   90.00
#
_symmetry.space_group_name_H-M   'P 1'
#
loop_
_entity.id
_entity.type
_entity.pdbx_description
1 polymer ?
#
loop_
_entity_poly.entity_id
_entity_poly.type
_entity_poly.pdbx_seq_one_letter_code
_entity_poly.pdbx_strand_id
1 'polypeptide(L)'
;MREWDRFLQAMEELRLLLEAVGGGEYCCLRHGLPYLRPSLLARQAFCEMQVELMLRKGVERVVYRDERLLVEAVLEARRRLVRIPAQPRIAISTPLAALVDSIPMLGRPDALLIERGRVVGLLRLKVGSNRVSHGDLVRLYSYGLMVDYSPLPSRENLSLLLVVANSKTDAVEKLQALKQAFENGEPLYRVDGVRLFAYDRGYALHLLSPFLQYWIGAREPRASPSPTKCSRCELRLVCPVHSTGQASGQQ
;
A
#
# COMPACT_ATOMS: atom_id res chain seq x y z
N MET A 1 29.93 -5.10 9.80
CA MET A 1 28.90 -4.03 9.74
C MET A 1 27.75 -4.46 10.61
N ARG A 2 27.34 -3.66 11.58
CA ARG A 2 26.21 -3.99 12.47
C ARG A 2 24.92 -4.04 11.65
N GLU A 3 23.93 -4.86 12.03
CA GLU A 3 22.67 -5.01 11.27
C GLU A 3 21.94 -3.68 11.08
N TRP A 4 21.98 -2.80 12.08
CA TRP A 4 21.44 -1.45 12.00
C TRP A 4 22.17 -0.53 11.03
N ASP A 5 23.51 -0.63 10.89
CA ASP A 5 24.27 0.16 9.92
C ASP A 5 23.82 -0.15 8.49
N ARG A 6 23.62 -1.46 8.21
CA ARG A 6 23.08 -1.91 6.91
C ARG A 6 21.68 -1.37 6.66
N PHE A 7 20.82 -1.37 7.68
CA PHE A 7 19.46 -0.81 7.56
C PHE A 7 19.50 0.68 7.28
N LEU A 8 20.34 1.46 7.98
CA LEU A 8 20.49 2.89 7.78
C LEU A 8 21.06 3.24 6.39
N GLN A 9 21.94 2.41 5.85
CA GLN A 9 22.41 2.53 4.47
C GLN A 9 21.26 2.26 3.49
N ALA A 10 20.50 1.19 3.69
CA ALA A 10 19.35 0.86 2.86
C ALA A 10 18.25 1.95 2.88
N MET A 11 18.10 2.68 3.99
CA MET A 11 17.22 3.86 4.05
C MET A 11 17.71 4.99 3.14
N GLU A 12 19.00 5.15 2.95
CA GLU A 12 19.55 6.14 2.00
C GLU A 12 19.31 5.69 0.54
N GLU A 13 19.49 4.42 0.24
CA GLU A 13 19.16 3.85 -1.06
C GLU A 13 17.65 3.96 -1.37
N LEU A 14 16.79 3.74 -0.36
CA LEU A 14 15.35 3.96 -0.46
C LEU A 14 15.01 5.42 -0.76
N ARG A 15 15.72 6.38 -0.16
CA ARG A 15 15.55 7.80 -0.44
C ARG A 15 15.85 8.12 -1.91
N LEU A 16 16.98 7.63 -2.43
CA LEU A 16 17.36 7.83 -3.83
C LEU A 16 16.36 7.19 -4.78
N LEU A 17 15.91 5.96 -4.49
CA LEU A 17 14.89 5.29 -5.29
C LEU A 17 13.56 6.05 -5.26
N LEU A 18 13.19 6.63 -4.13
CA LEU A 18 11.98 7.42 -3.99
C LEU A 18 12.05 8.70 -4.83
N GLU A 19 13.18 9.38 -4.85
CA GLU A 19 13.42 10.56 -5.70
C GLU A 19 13.33 10.18 -7.18
N ALA A 20 13.96 9.09 -7.60
CA ALA A 20 13.94 8.63 -8.98
C ALA A 20 12.52 8.22 -9.44
N VAL A 21 11.81 7.43 -8.62
CA VAL A 21 10.43 7.01 -8.90
C VAL A 21 9.49 8.22 -8.91
N GLY A 22 9.61 9.08 -7.92
CA GLY A 22 8.80 10.29 -7.81
C GLY A 22 9.05 11.26 -8.95
N GLY A 23 10.30 11.48 -9.33
CA GLY A 23 10.71 12.31 -10.47
C GLY A 23 10.31 11.74 -11.83
N GLY A 24 9.76 10.53 -11.89
CA GLY A 24 9.27 9.94 -13.14
C GLY A 24 10.36 9.32 -14.02
N GLU A 25 11.54 9.01 -13.48
CA GLU A 25 12.63 8.37 -14.25
C GLU A 25 12.21 7.00 -14.83
N TYR A 26 11.25 6.33 -14.22
CA TYR A 26 10.73 5.02 -14.62
C TYR A 26 9.34 5.13 -15.27
N CYS A 27 9.06 6.20 -15.98
CA CYS A 27 7.73 6.50 -16.49
C CYS A 27 7.16 5.41 -17.40
N CYS A 28 5.94 5.55 -17.67
CA CYS A 28 5.07 5.09 -18.76
C CYS A 28 4.01 4.10 -18.34
N LEU A 29 3.40 4.33 -17.18
CA LEU A 29 2.15 3.70 -16.84
C LEU A 29 0.97 4.29 -17.64
N ARG A 30 -0.10 3.52 -17.78
CA ARG A 30 -1.36 3.99 -18.37
C ARG A 30 -1.77 5.34 -17.78
N HIS A 31 -2.32 6.22 -18.61
CA HIS A 31 -2.67 7.61 -18.27
C HIS A 31 -1.47 8.53 -17.93
N GLY A 32 -0.25 8.15 -18.30
CA GLY A 32 0.96 8.95 -18.05
C GLY A 32 1.32 9.08 -16.57
N LEU A 33 0.90 8.13 -15.73
CA LEU A 33 1.24 8.14 -14.31
C LEU A 33 2.72 7.83 -14.11
N PRO A 34 3.44 8.59 -13.27
CA PRO A 34 4.86 8.35 -13.01
C PRO A 34 5.08 7.10 -12.12
N TYR A 35 4.12 6.75 -11.28
CA TYR A 35 4.17 5.59 -10.41
C TYR A 35 2.78 5.11 -9.98
N LEU A 36 2.70 3.86 -9.56
CA LEU A 36 1.50 3.22 -9.06
C LEU A 36 1.44 3.28 -7.54
N ARG A 37 0.27 3.63 -7.00
CA ARG A 37 0.04 3.65 -5.55
C ARG A 37 -0.78 2.44 -5.10
N PRO A 38 -0.45 1.81 -3.97
CA PRO A 38 -1.27 0.73 -3.40
C PRO A 38 -2.73 1.11 -3.16
N SER A 39 -3.03 2.39 -2.89
CA SER A 39 -4.41 2.87 -2.77
C SER A 39 -5.17 2.83 -4.10
N LEU A 40 -4.49 3.03 -5.22
CA LEU A 40 -5.09 2.99 -6.55
C LEU A 40 -5.38 1.55 -6.96
N LEU A 41 -4.48 0.60 -6.64
CA LEU A 41 -4.72 -0.83 -6.81
C LEU A 41 -5.92 -1.32 -5.98
N ALA A 42 -6.04 -0.86 -4.72
CA ALA A 42 -7.19 -1.19 -3.88
C ALA A 42 -8.52 -0.68 -4.47
N ARG A 43 -8.51 0.52 -5.08
CA ARG A 43 -9.68 1.08 -5.77
C ARG A 43 -9.99 0.32 -7.05
N GLN A 44 -8.96 -0.07 -7.79
CA GLN A 44 -9.09 -0.92 -8.98
C GLN A 44 -9.71 -2.28 -8.64
N ALA A 45 -9.35 -2.88 -7.49
CA ALA A 45 -9.95 -4.11 -6.99
C ALA A 45 -11.44 -3.98 -6.66
N PHE A 46 -11.92 -2.76 -6.35
CA PHE A 46 -13.35 -2.50 -6.23
C PHE A 46 -14.03 -2.47 -7.61
N CYS A 47 -13.53 -1.64 -8.52
CA CYS A 47 -13.97 -1.59 -9.92
C CYS A 47 -12.94 -0.85 -10.78
N GLU A 48 -12.31 -1.56 -11.70
CA GLU A 48 -11.29 -0.99 -12.58
C GLU A 48 -11.84 0.06 -13.54
N MET A 49 -13.07 -0.13 -14.05
CA MET A 49 -13.74 0.87 -14.87
C MET A 49 -13.96 2.20 -14.11
N GLN A 50 -14.16 2.17 -12.80
CA GLN A 50 -14.22 3.38 -11.99
C GLN A 50 -12.88 4.14 -12.04
N VAL A 51 -11.77 3.44 -11.89
CA VAL A 51 -10.42 4.02 -11.96
C VAL A 51 -10.15 4.60 -13.35
N GLU A 52 -10.48 3.85 -14.40
CA GLU A 52 -10.33 4.29 -15.80
C GLU A 52 -11.09 5.59 -16.06
N LEU A 53 -12.37 5.65 -15.68
CA LEU A 53 -13.21 6.83 -15.90
C LEU A 53 -12.76 8.04 -15.07
N MET A 54 -12.31 7.82 -13.84
CA MET A 54 -11.77 8.89 -12.99
C MET A 54 -10.55 9.55 -13.64
N LEU A 55 -9.63 8.74 -14.13
CA LEU A 55 -8.38 9.22 -14.72
C LEU A 55 -8.64 9.90 -16.07
N ARG A 56 -9.47 9.30 -16.94
CA ARG A 56 -9.83 9.91 -18.24
C ARG A 56 -10.55 11.25 -18.11
N LYS A 57 -11.42 11.39 -17.11
CA LYS A 57 -12.22 12.61 -16.93
C LYS A 57 -11.55 13.67 -16.07
N GLY A 58 -10.37 13.37 -15.51
CA GLY A 58 -9.71 14.28 -14.58
C GLY A 58 -10.53 14.59 -13.32
N VAL A 59 -11.55 13.77 -13.01
CA VAL A 59 -12.44 13.95 -11.86
C VAL A 59 -11.67 13.81 -10.55
N GLU A 60 -10.64 12.99 -10.54
CA GLU A 60 -9.66 12.94 -9.48
C GLU A 60 -8.32 13.31 -10.08
N ARG A 61 -7.85 14.53 -9.81
CA ARG A 61 -6.42 14.75 -9.87
C ARG A 61 -5.83 13.76 -8.88
N VAL A 62 -5.14 12.75 -9.39
CA VAL A 62 -4.30 11.92 -8.54
C VAL A 62 -3.33 12.90 -7.91
N VAL A 63 -3.69 13.45 -6.74
CA VAL A 63 -2.82 14.38 -6.03
C VAL A 63 -1.62 13.57 -5.60
N TYR A 64 -0.59 13.59 -6.45
CA TYR A 64 0.71 13.10 -6.06
C TYR A 64 1.12 13.97 -4.87
N ARG A 65 1.38 13.35 -3.73
CA ARG A 65 1.95 14.07 -2.60
C ARG A 65 3.25 14.68 -3.08
N ASP A 66 3.50 15.90 -2.65
CA ASP A 66 4.78 16.55 -2.87
C ASP A 66 5.89 15.56 -2.50
N GLU A 67 6.68 15.18 -3.49
CA GLU A 67 7.77 14.19 -3.37
C GLU A 67 8.77 14.62 -2.30
N ARG A 68 8.99 15.93 -2.16
CA ARG A 68 9.84 16.52 -1.11
C ARG A 68 9.37 16.10 0.28
N LEU A 69 8.05 16.09 0.53
CA LEU A 69 7.48 15.67 1.81
C LEU A 69 7.71 14.16 2.05
N LEU A 70 7.75 13.36 1.00
CA LEU A 70 8.05 11.93 1.13
C LEU A 70 9.54 11.70 1.41
N VAL A 71 10.42 12.41 0.74
CA VAL A 71 11.86 12.40 0.99
C VAL A 71 12.16 12.85 2.42
N GLU A 72 11.58 13.96 2.85
CA GLU A 72 11.72 14.45 4.24
C GLU A 72 11.24 13.43 5.27
N ALA A 73 10.16 12.70 4.99
CA ALA A 73 9.66 11.66 5.88
C ALA A 73 10.64 10.47 6.02
N VAL A 74 11.36 10.09 4.95
CA VAL A 74 12.43 9.07 5.03
C VAL A 74 13.60 9.60 5.86
N LEU A 75 14.04 10.83 5.60
CA LEU A 75 15.13 11.46 6.35
C LEU A 75 14.81 11.59 7.85
N GLU A 76 13.57 11.96 8.18
CA GLU A 76 13.13 12.04 9.58
C GLU A 76 13.07 10.65 10.23
N ALA A 77 12.56 9.64 9.55
CA ALA A 77 12.57 8.27 10.04
C ALA A 77 14.00 7.80 10.31
N ARG A 78 14.94 8.08 9.38
CA ARG A 78 16.37 7.75 9.53
C ARG A 78 16.99 8.47 10.71
N ARG A 79 16.73 9.80 10.88
CA ARG A 79 17.23 10.59 12.03
C ARG A 79 16.76 10.01 13.36
N ARG A 80 15.50 9.57 13.45
CA ARG A 80 14.96 8.92 14.67
C ARG A 80 15.69 7.62 14.96
N LEU A 81 15.92 6.78 13.95
CA LEU A 81 16.63 5.51 14.11
C LEU A 81 18.05 5.67 14.60
N VAL A 82 18.77 6.69 14.12
CA VAL A 82 20.14 7.02 14.59
C VAL A 82 20.16 7.41 16.07
N ARG A 83 19.10 8.07 16.55
CA ARG A 83 18.99 8.54 17.94
C ARG A 83 18.53 7.49 18.95
N ILE A 84 18.07 6.32 18.49
CA ILE A 84 17.60 5.21 19.34
C ILE A 84 18.62 4.07 19.29
N PRO A 85 19.76 4.20 19.96
CA PRO A 85 20.76 3.15 20.00
C PRO A 85 20.20 2.00 20.86
N ALA A 86 20.21 0.81 20.32
CA ALA A 86 20.00 -0.45 21.03
C ALA A 86 18.56 -0.95 21.26
N GLN A 87 17.51 -0.35 20.71
CA GLN A 87 16.21 -1.03 20.74
C GLN A 87 16.21 -2.18 19.72
N PRO A 88 15.98 -3.43 20.13
CA PRO A 88 15.96 -4.55 19.21
C PRO A 88 14.76 -4.52 18.27
N ARG A 89 13.66 -3.82 18.68
CA ARG A 89 12.39 -3.71 17.95
C ARG A 89 11.90 -2.28 17.93
N ILE A 90 11.46 -1.82 16.76
CA ILE A 90 10.91 -0.48 16.57
C ILE A 90 9.85 -0.47 15.47
N ALA A 91 8.79 0.31 15.67
CA ALA A 91 7.79 0.59 14.64
C ALA A 91 7.97 2.01 14.10
N ILE A 92 8.16 2.15 12.79
CA ILE A 92 8.32 3.44 12.11
C ILE A 92 7.31 3.60 10.97
N SER A 93 6.87 4.83 10.74
CA SER A 93 6.12 5.19 9.53
C SER A 93 7.07 5.85 8.53
N THR A 94 7.33 5.18 7.41
CA THR A 94 8.17 5.70 6.35
C THR A 94 7.56 5.39 4.99
N PRO A 95 7.71 6.27 3.98
CA PRO A 95 7.39 5.93 2.61
C PRO A 95 8.22 4.74 2.11
N LEU A 96 7.66 4.03 1.16
CA LEU A 96 8.31 2.98 0.39
C LEU A 96 8.29 3.35 -1.09
N ALA A 97 9.38 3.06 -1.77
CA ALA A 97 9.48 3.03 -3.22
C ALA A 97 10.03 1.67 -3.65
N ALA A 98 9.55 1.15 -4.77
CA ALA A 98 9.99 -0.12 -5.31
C ALA A 98 9.77 -0.17 -6.82
N LEU A 99 10.57 -0.98 -7.52
CA LEU A 99 10.35 -1.37 -8.91
C LEU A 99 9.89 -2.83 -8.91
N VAL A 100 8.57 -3.06 -8.96
CA VAL A 100 8.00 -4.40 -8.99
C VAL A 100 7.87 -4.83 -10.44
N ASP A 101 8.70 -5.75 -10.90
CA ASP A 101 8.79 -6.16 -12.30
C ASP A 101 8.87 -4.94 -13.27
N SER A 102 9.75 -3.98 -12.95
CA SER A 102 9.92 -2.70 -13.64
C SER A 102 8.74 -1.72 -13.51
N ILE A 103 7.70 -2.03 -12.76
CA ILE A 103 6.59 -1.13 -12.48
C ILE A 103 6.95 -0.25 -11.28
N PRO A 104 7.09 1.07 -11.45
CA PRO A 104 7.39 1.97 -10.35
C PRO A 104 6.20 2.06 -9.40
N MET A 105 6.44 1.77 -8.15
CA MET A 105 5.45 1.84 -7.08
C MET A 105 5.93 2.76 -5.97
N LEU A 106 5.01 3.58 -5.45
CA LEU A 106 5.27 4.50 -4.36
C LEU A 106 4.08 4.51 -3.39
N GLY A 107 4.35 4.40 -2.10
CA GLY A 107 3.31 4.41 -1.10
C GLY A 107 3.85 4.54 0.32
N ARG A 108 2.94 4.72 1.28
CA ARG A 108 3.29 4.81 2.70
C ARG A 108 2.38 3.89 3.49
N PRO A 109 2.90 2.78 4.05
CA PRO A 109 2.18 1.99 5.05
C PRO A 109 2.02 2.80 6.33
N ASP A 110 1.11 2.38 7.22
CA ASP A 110 0.93 3.10 8.49
C ASP A 110 2.13 2.87 9.42
N ALA A 111 2.72 1.67 9.39
CA ALA A 111 4.02 1.42 10.01
C ALA A 111 4.77 0.24 9.35
N LEU A 112 6.10 0.28 9.46
CA LEU A 112 6.98 -0.87 9.31
C LEU A 112 7.43 -1.33 10.69
N LEU A 113 7.41 -2.63 10.92
CA LEU A 113 7.93 -3.27 12.12
C LEU A 113 9.33 -3.78 11.83
N ILE A 114 10.30 -3.26 12.57
CA ILE A 114 11.72 -3.53 12.35
C ILE A 114 12.27 -4.22 13.59
N GLU A 115 12.89 -5.38 13.38
CA GLU A 115 13.60 -6.10 14.41
C GLU A 115 15.06 -6.29 13.98
N ARG A 116 15.99 -5.83 14.81
CA ARG A 116 17.45 -5.95 14.57
C ARG A 116 17.85 -5.50 13.16
N GLY A 117 17.36 -4.33 12.72
CA GLY A 117 17.66 -3.77 11.42
C GLY A 117 17.09 -4.52 10.22
N ARG A 118 16.04 -5.32 10.40
CA ARG A 118 15.30 -5.99 9.33
C ARG A 118 13.81 -5.71 9.44
N VAL A 119 13.16 -5.46 8.34
CA VAL A 119 11.69 -5.39 8.30
C VAL A 119 11.14 -6.79 8.53
N VAL A 120 10.38 -6.95 9.62
CA VAL A 120 9.73 -8.22 10.00
C VAL A 120 8.23 -8.18 9.79
N GLY A 121 7.66 -6.99 9.59
CA GLY A 121 6.24 -6.83 9.33
C GLY A 121 5.91 -5.43 8.84
N LEU A 122 4.72 -5.29 8.31
CA LEU A 122 4.13 -4.01 7.95
C LEU A 122 2.69 -3.94 8.43
N LEU A 123 2.24 -2.74 8.71
CA LEU A 123 0.95 -2.47 9.28
C LEU A 123 0.15 -1.54 8.39
N ARG A 124 -1.10 -1.87 8.21
CA ARG A 124 -2.15 -1.06 7.62
C ARG A 124 -3.30 -0.87 8.59
N LEU A 125 -3.76 0.36 8.72
CA LEU A 125 -4.92 0.72 9.52
C LEU A 125 -6.14 0.88 8.62
N LYS A 126 -7.25 0.30 9.06
CA LYS A 126 -8.58 0.47 8.47
C LYS A 126 -9.54 1.01 9.52
N VAL A 127 -10.22 2.10 9.20
CA VAL A 127 -11.20 2.74 10.08
C VAL A 127 -12.61 2.61 9.49
N GLY A 128 -13.60 2.35 10.31
CA GLY A 128 -15.02 2.44 9.96
C GLY A 128 -15.68 1.15 9.46
N SER A 129 -14.97 0.03 9.33
CA SER A 129 -15.57 -1.24 8.94
C SER A 129 -14.78 -2.44 9.44
N ASN A 130 -15.46 -3.37 10.12
CA ASN A 130 -14.84 -4.60 10.64
C ASN A 130 -14.62 -5.69 9.58
N ARG A 131 -15.15 -5.51 8.37
CA ARG A 131 -15.01 -6.49 7.29
C ARG A 131 -13.76 -6.21 6.48
N VAL A 132 -12.92 -7.22 6.31
CA VAL A 132 -11.77 -7.16 5.40
C VAL A 132 -12.29 -7.32 3.97
N SER A 133 -12.04 -6.32 3.13
CA SER A 133 -12.40 -6.35 1.72
C SER A 133 -11.25 -6.88 0.85
N HIS A 134 -11.56 -7.28 -0.38
CA HIS A 134 -10.54 -7.64 -1.36
C HIS A 134 -9.57 -6.48 -1.62
N GLY A 135 -10.06 -5.24 -1.67
CA GLY A 135 -9.22 -4.05 -1.82
C GLY A 135 -8.24 -3.83 -0.65
N ASP A 136 -8.64 -4.21 0.58
CA ASP A 136 -7.73 -4.14 1.73
C ASP A 136 -6.56 -5.13 1.58
N LEU A 137 -6.85 -6.36 1.10
CA LEU A 137 -5.84 -7.37 0.83
C LEU A 137 -4.92 -6.95 -0.31
N VAL A 138 -5.48 -6.49 -1.43
CA VAL A 138 -4.70 -5.96 -2.57
C VAL A 138 -3.74 -4.87 -2.11
N ARG A 139 -4.21 -3.92 -1.30
CA ARG A 139 -3.37 -2.85 -0.76
C ARG A 139 -2.30 -3.37 0.19
N LEU A 140 -2.65 -4.30 1.06
CA LEU A 140 -1.73 -4.88 2.05
C LEU A 140 -0.61 -5.67 1.37
N TYR A 141 -0.95 -6.56 0.44
CA TYR A 141 0.02 -7.35 -0.32
C TYR A 141 0.85 -6.49 -1.29
N SER A 142 0.31 -5.38 -1.80
CA SER A 142 1.09 -4.39 -2.56
C SER A 142 2.22 -3.80 -1.72
N TYR A 143 1.96 -3.46 -0.46
CA TYR A 143 3.02 -3.02 0.45
C TYR A 143 4.01 -4.13 0.78
N GLY A 144 3.56 -5.38 0.89
CA GLY A 144 4.45 -6.55 1.05
C GLY A 144 5.42 -6.67 -0.11
N LEU A 145 4.94 -6.59 -1.34
CA LEU A 145 5.77 -6.56 -2.54
C LEU A 145 6.72 -5.36 -2.55
N MET A 146 6.26 -4.19 -2.17
CA MET A 146 7.14 -3.02 -2.10
C MET A 146 8.27 -3.19 -1.09
N VAL A 147 8.04 -3.83 0.05
CA VAL A 147 9.13 -4.16 1.00
C VAL A 147 10.10 -5.14 0.37
N ASP A 148 9.60 -6.17 -0.28
CA ASP A 148 10.37 -7.25 -0.88
C ASP A 148 11.26 -6.76 -2.05
N TYR A 149 10.77 -5.79 -2.84
CA TYR A 149 11.48 -5.18 -3.97
C TYR A 149 12.20 -3.87 -3.61
N SER A 150 12.13 -3.41 -2.35
CA SER A 150 12.86 -2.23 -1.87
C SER A 150 14.28 -2.60 -1.44
N PRO A 151 15.18 -1.62 -1.29
CA PRO A 151 16.51 -1.88 -0.74
C PRO A 151 16.51 -2.26 0.74
N LEU A 152 15.36 -2.11 1.45
CA LEU A 152 15.30 -2.38 2.89
C LEU A 152 15.53 -3.88 3.19
N PRO A 153 16.43 -4.22 4.12
CA PRO A 153 16.57 -5.60 4.56
C PRO A 153 15.26 -6.11 5.16
N SER A 154 14.74 -7.22 4.65
CA SER A 154 13.53 -7.86 5.15
C SER A 154 13.77 -9.30 5.58
N ARG A 155 12.85 -9.86 6.37
CA ARG A 155 12.80 -11.30 6.64
C ARG A 155 12.02 -12.02 5.54
N GLU A 156 12.38 -13.26 5.26
CA GLU A 156 11.64 -14.14 4.34
C GLU A 156 10.17 -14.29 4.76
N ASN A 157 9.92 -14.43 6.07
CA ASN A 157 8.59 -14.56 6.65
C ASN A 157 8.08 -13.18 7.13
N LEU A 158 7.82 -12.26 6.19
CA LEU A 158 7.26 -10.95 6.49
C LEU A 158 5.81 -11.09 6.97
N SER A 159 5.47 -10.43 8.08
CA SER A 159 4.11 -10.39 8.61
C SER A 159 3.35 -9.18 8.06
N LEU A 160 2.17 -9.40 7.50
CA LEU A 160 1.27 -8.34 7.06
C LEU A 160 0.16 -8.17 8.09
N LEU A 161 0.05 -6.97 8.66
CA LEU A 161 -0.93 -6.67 9.70
C LEU A 161 -1.97 -5.68 9.19
N LEU A 162 -3.24 -6.07 9.28
CA LEU A 162 -4.37 -5.17 9.10
C LEU A 162 -5.01 -4.91 10.45
N VAL A 163 -4.91 -3.68 10.93
CA VAL A 163 -5.57 -3.23 12.15
C VAL A 163 -6.91 -2.63 11.78
N VAL A 164 -7.98 -3.19 12.31
CA VAL A 164 -9.34 -2.74 12.08
C VAL A 164 -9.83 -1.95 13.30
N ALA A 165 -10.26 -0.71 13.06
CA ALA A 165 -10.73 0.21 14.08
C ALA A 165 -12.11 0.77 13.72
N ASN A 166 -12.96 0.96 14.75
CA ASN A 166 -14.31 1.50 14.58
C ASN A 166 -14.33 3.02 14.40
N SER A 167 -13.35 3.71 15.02
CA SER A 167 -13.22 5.16 14.99
C SER A 167 -11.74 5.58 14.88
N LYS A 168 -11.50 6.88 14.69
CA LYS A 168 -10.14 7.43 14.70
C LYS A 168 -9.48 7.30 16.08
N THR A 169 -10.23 7.46 17.15
CA THR A 169 -9.73 7.31 18.53
C THR A 169 -9.34 5.86 18.80
N ASP A 170 -10.24 4.91 18.51
CA ASP A 170 -9.96 3.47 18.58
C ASP A 170 -8.73 3.07 17.75
N ALA A 171 -8.55 3.70 16.59
CA ALA A 171 -7.38 3.50 15.73
C ALA A 171 -6.07 3.89 16.41
N VAL A 172 -6.05 5.04 17.09
CA VAL A 172 -4.85 5.53 17.79
C VAL A 172 -4.52 4.60 18.95
N GLU A 173 -5.51 4.21 19.74
CA GLU A 173 -5.34 3.28 20.87
C GLU A 173 -4.78 1.93 20.42
N LYS A 174 -5.36 1.33 19.37
CA LYS A 174 -4.90 0.06 18.82
C LYS A 174 -3.47 0.15 18.24
N LEU A 175 -3.14 1.26 17.58
CA LEU A 175 -1.79 1.48 17.08
C LEU A 175 -0.78 1.59 18.22
N GLN A 176 -1.11 2.29 19.30
CA GLN A 176 -0.26 2.42 20.48
C GLN A 176 -0.07 1.05 21.16
N ALA A 177 -1.16 0.31 21.38
CA ALA A 177 -1.12 -1.02 21.97
C ALA A 177 -0.26 -2.00 21.12
N LEU A 178 -0.43 -1.97 19.79
CA LEU A 178 0.36 -2.82 18.90
C LEU A 178 1.84 -2.44 18.89
N LYS A 179 2.15 -1.13 18.89
CA LYS A 179 3.53 -0.66 18.98
C LYS A 179 4.18 -1.14 20.28
N GLN A 180 3.50 -0.97 21.40
CA GLN A 180 3.98 -1.40 22.72
C GLN A 180 4.17 -2.91 22.75
N ALA A 181 3.21 -3.71 22.30
CA ALA A 181 3.31 -5.16 22.24
C ALA A 181 4.51 -5.60 21.37
N PHE A 182 4.73 -4.94 20.21
CA PHE A 182 5.87 -5.25 19.37
C PHE A 182 7.21 -4.92 20.03
N GLU A 183 7.34 -3.74 20.62
CA GLU A 183 8.56 -3.29 21.33
C GLU A 183 8.89 -4.19 22.52
N ASN A 184 7.86 -4.68 23.24
CA ASN A 184 8.00 -5.61 24.36
C ASN A 184 8.25 -7.08 23.92
N GLY A 185 8.09 -7.40 22.64
CA GLY A 185 8.20 -8.77 22.14
C GLY A 185 6.98 -9.65 22.39
N GLU A 186 5.85 -9.03 22.65
CA GLU A 186 4.58 -9.72 22.88
C GLU A 186 3.94 -10.20 21.56
N PRO A 187 3.11 -11.24 21.58
CA PRO A 187 2.42 -11.72 20.39
C PRO A 187 1.41 -10.71 19.85
N LEU A 188 1.60 -10.23 18.64
CA LEU A 188 0.78 -9.17 18.01
C LEU A 188 -0.67 -9.60 17.75
N TYR A 189 -0.93 -10.90 17.58
CA TYR A 189 -2.30 -11.43 17.39
C TYR A 189 -3.21 -11.28 18.62
N ARG A 190 -2.63 -10.95 19.79
CA ARG A 190 -3.39 -10.68 21.04
C ARG A 190 -3.95 -9.26 21.08
N VAL A 191 -3.44 -8.37 20.27
CA VAL A 191 -3.96 -6.99 20.20
C VAL A 191 -5.31 -7.01 19.47
N ASP A 192 -6.32 -6.40 20.09
CA ASP A 192 -7.67 -6.36 19.50
C ASP A 192 -7.71 -5.68 18.13
N GLY A 193 -8.54 -6.23 17.25
CA GLY A 193 -8.71 -5.73 15.89
C GLY A 193 -7.55 -6.04 14.92
N VAL A 194 -6.50 -6.72 15.35
CA VAL A 194 -5.39 -7.13 14.50
C VAL A 194 -5.77 -8.39 13.71
N ARG A 195 -5.58 -8.29 12.38
CA ARG A 195 -5.63 -9.42 11.46
C ARG A 195 -4.22 -9.65 10.91
N LEU A 196 -3.68 -10.83 11.13
CA LEU A 196 -2.34 -11.22 10.70
C LEU A 196 -2.42 -12.09 9.44
N PHE A 197 -1.59 -11.75 8.44
CA PHE A 197 -1.44 -12.51 7.22
C PHE A 197 0.05 -12.77 7.00
N ALA A 198 0.38 -13.98 6.56
CA ALA A 198 1.73 -14.28 6.10
C ALA A 198 1.93 -13.68 4.71
N TYR A 199 3.06 -13.04 4.50
CA TYR A 199 3.46 -12.61 3.16
C TYR A 199 4.06 -13.80 2.41
N ASP A 200 3.57 -14.02 1.21
CA ASP A 200 4.14 -14.91 0.21
C ASP A 200 4.24 -14.17 -1.11
N ARG A 201 5.46 -14.12 -1.70
CA ARG A 201 5.72 -13.41 -2.95
C ARG A 201 4.90 -13.95 -4.10
N GLY A 202 4.82 -15.27 -4.24
CA GLY A 202 4.10 -15.92 -5.33
C GLY A 202 2.61 -15.60 -5.26
N TYR A 203 2.01 -15.69 -4.09
CA TYR A 203 0.63 -15.28 -3.86
C TYR A 203 0.42 -13.79 -4.12
N ALA A 204 1.32 -12.92 -3.65
CA ALA A 204 1.22 -11.47 -3.87
C ALA A 204 1.28 -11.13 -5.36
N LEU A 205 2.20 -11.70 -6.12
CA LEU A 205 2.32 -11.52 -7.56
C LEU A 205 1.08 -12.07 -8.28
N HIS A 206 0.59 -13.25 -7.92
CA HIS A 206 -0.64 -13.81 -8.48
C HIS A 206 -1.85 -12.91 -8.22
N LEU A 207 -2.01 -12.41 -6.99
CA LEU A 207 -3.10 -11.51 -6.61
C LEU A 207 -3.05 -10.20 -7.39
N LEU A 208 -1.86 -9.63 -7.61
CA LEU A 208 -1.69 -8.30 -8.18
C LEU A 208 -1.51 -8.28 -9.70
N SER A 209 -1.03 -9.37 -10.31
CA SER A 209 -0.77 -9.48 -11.75
C SER A 209 -1.93 -8.99 -12.62
N PRO A 210 -3.20 -9.37 -12.40
CA PRO A 210 -4.30 -8.89 -13.22
C PRO A 210 -4.45 -7.36 -13.19
N PHE A 211 -4.14 -6.73 -12.05
CA PHE A 211 -4.19 -5.28 -11.91
C PHE A 211 -3.00 -4.62 -12.59
N LEU A 212 -1.79 -5.15 -12.39
CA LEU A 212 -0.57 -4.61 -12.96
C LEU A 212 -0.58 -4.64 -14.49
N GLN A 213 -1.12 -5.70 -15.12
CA GLN A 213 -1.29 -5.81 -16.56
C GLN A 213 -2.11 -4.65 -17.17
N TYR A 214 -3.11 -4.13 -16.45
CA TYR A 214 -3.85 -2.96 -16.89
C TYR A 214 -2.95 -1.71 -16.93
N TRP A 215 -2.11 -1.51 -15.90
CA TRP A 215 -1.27 -0.32 -15.77
C TRP A 215 -0.15 -0.25 -16.80
N ILE A 216 0.38 -1.38 -17.24
CA ILE A 216 1.38 -1.45 -18.32
C ILE A 216 0.74 -1.50 -19.72
N GLY A 217 -0.58 -1.37 -19.83
CA GLY A 217 -1.28 -1.38 -21.11
C GLY A 217 -1.40 -2.76 -21.76
N ALA A 218 -1.06 -3.85 -21.06
CA ALA A 218 -1.14 -5.21 -21.60
C ALA A 218 -2.57 -5.72 -21.81
N ARG A 219 -3.56 -5.04 -21.23
CA ARG A 219 -4.98 -5.33 -21.43
C ARG A 219 -5.87 -4.11 -21.21
N GLU A 220 -7.07 -4.17 -21.74
CA GLU A 220 -8.11 -3.15 -21.53
C GLU A 220 -8.75 -3.22 -20.13
N PRO A 221 -9.37 -2.10 -19.66
CA PRO A 221 -10.02 -2.04 -18.37
C PRO A 221 -11.22 -2.99 -18.28
N ARG A 222 -11.38 -3.63 -17.13
CA ARG A 222 -12.49 -4.54 -16.85
C ARG A 222 -13.48 -3.93 -15.87
N ALA A 223 -14.75 -3.99 -16.19
CA ALA A 223 -15.80 -3.62 -15.26
C ALA A 223 -16.10 -4.79 -14.30
N SER A 224 -16.37 -4.47 -13.04
CA SER A 224 -16.84 -5.44 -12.04
C SER A 224 -18.19 -4.98 -11.49
N PRO A 225 -19.24 -4.92 -12.35
CA PRO A 225 -20.53 -4.39 -11.94
C PRO A 225 -21.21 -5.28 -10.91
N SER A 226 -21.88 -4.66 -9.95
CA SER A 226 -22.88 -5.31 -9.11
C SER A 226 -23.90 -4.24 -8.66
N PRO A 227 -25.15 -4.61 -8.37
CA PRO A 227 -26.15 -3.63 -7.93
C PRO A 227 -25.67 -2.76 -6.78
N THR A 228 -25.07 -3.39 -5.75
CA THR A 228 -24.55 -2.70 -4.55
C THR A 228 -23.37 -1.78 -4.86
N LYS A 229 -22.45 -2.18 -5.74
CA LYS A 229 -21.32 -1.34 -6.12
C LYS A 229 -21.76 -0.17 -6.99
N CYS A 230 -22.59 -0.45 -8.01
CA CYS A 230 -23.02 0.55 -8.98
C CYS A 230 -23.95 1.59 -8.38
N SER A 231 -24.85 1.23 -7.42
CA SER A 231 -25.72 2.19 -6.74
C SER A 231 -24.95 3.24 -5.92
N ARG A 232 -23.75 2.89 -5.44
CA ARG A 232 -22.87 3.77 -4.64
C ARG A 232 -21.75 4.40 -5.47
N CYS A 233 -21.69 4.13 -6.76
CA CYS A 233 -20.63 4.63 -7.62
C CYS A 233 -20.91 6.08 -8.04
N GLU A 234 -19.98 6.98 -7.74
CA GLU A 234 -20.07 8.40 -8.13
C GLU A 234 -20.09 8.60 -9.66
N LEU A 235 -19.52 7.63 -10.40
CA LEU A 235 -19.41 7.66 -11.85
C LEU A 235 -20.52 6.87 -12.57
N ARG A 236 -21.55 6.42 -11.87
CA ARG A 236 -22.61 5.57 -12.42
C ARG A 236 -23.28 6.15 -13.67
N LEU A 237 -23.51 7.48 -13.69
CA LEU A 237 -24.20 8.18 -14.78
C LEU A 237 -23.38 8.24 -16.08
N VAL A 238 -22.09 8.08 -15.99
CA VAL A 238 -21.14 8.15 -17.13
C VAL A 238 -20.47 6.81 -17.43
N CYS A 239 -20.85 5.77 -16.69
CA CYS A 239 -20.30 4.44 -16.84
C CYS A 239 -21.00 3.69 -18.00
N PRO A 240 -20.28 3.27 -19.04
CA PRO A 240 -20.90 2.61 -20.20
C PRO A 240 -21.57 1.28 -19.83
N VAL A 241 -21.05 0.60 -18.80
CA VAL A 241 -21.57 -0.69 -18.34
C VAL A 241 -22.87 -0.51 -17.52
N HIS A 242 -23.07 0.62 -16.85
CA HIS A 242 -24.30 0.90 -16.12
C HIS A 242 -25.46 1.19 -17.07
N SER A 243 -25.22 1.92 -18.15
CA SER A 243 -26.23 2.28 -19.15
C SER A 243 -26.73 1.08 -19.97
N THR A 244 -25.86 0.09 -20.22
CA THR A 244 -26.26 -1.15 -20.93
C THR A 244 -27.04 -2.12 -20.06
N GLY A 245 -26.85 -2.11 -18.74
CA GLY A 245 -27.62 -2.96 -17.79
C GLY A 245 -29.05 -2.51 -17.54
N GLN A 246 -29.40 -1.25 -17.82
CA GLN A 246 -30.78 -0.76 -17.72
C GLN A 246 -31.63 -1.10 -18.96
N ALA A 247 -31.02 -1.37 -20.09
CA ALA A 247 -31.76 -1.71 -21.33
C ALA A 247 -32.26 -3.18 -21.37
N SER A 248 -31.75 -4.05 -20.52
CA SER A 248 -32.14 -5.49 -20.48
C SER A 248 -33.18 -5.84 -19.41
N GLY A 249 -33.72 -4.85 -18.70
CA GLY A 249 -34.71 -5.03 -17.63
C GLY A 249 -36.15 -4.62 -17.99
N GLN A 250 -36.44 -4.28 -19.26
CA GLN A 250 -37.77 -4.02 -19.75
C GLN A 250 -38.08 -4.93 -20.95
N GLN A 251 -38.34 -6.18 -20.68
CA GLN A 251 -39.17 -7.07 -21.52
C GLN A 251 -39.93 -8.02 -20.60
#